data_c6feb8040a2f2e60177144bcea9cb639
#
_entry.id   c6feb8040a2f2e60177144bcea9cb639
#
_cell.length_a   1.000
_cell.length_b   1.000
_cell.length_c   1.000
_cell.angle_alpha   90.00
_cell.angle_beta   90.00
_cell.angle_gamma   90.00
#
_symmetry.space_group_name_H-M   'P 1'
#
loop_
_entity.id
_entity.type
_entity.pdbx_description
1 polymer ?
#
loop_
_entity_poly.entity_id
_entity_poly.type
_entity_poly.pdbx_seq_one_letter_code
_entity_poly.pdbx_strand_id
1 'polypeptide(L)'
;MTDAPQELKKLSVQRKDELPMAPGQTAKARRYSGVSVETTEVEGLWFGKVYTGPGEVSDPHHHGEAETGGYVFKGNGFIRFGERYEDILYMSEGDFVYVPPFVPHIEGNLSHTEELVWMTTRTPDNIVVNLHDQDVADIDIAYVD
;
A
#
# COMPACT_ATOMS: atom_id res chain seq x y z
N MET A 1 25.89 -33.05 13.31
CA MET A 1 25.20 -32.94 12.02
C MET A 1 25.78 -31.75 11.28
N THR A 2 26.22 -31.95 10.07
CA THR A 2 26.74 -30.90 9.24
C THR A 2 25.72 -30.56 8.17
N ASP A 3 25.23 -29.34 8.17
CA ASP A 3 24.33 -28.89 7.14
C ASP A 3 25.09 -28.70 5.83
N ALA A 4 24.47 -29.01 4.72
CA ALA A 4 25.01 -28.68 3.42
C ALA A 4 25.19 -27.15 3.32
N PRO A 5 26.23 -26.68 2.65
CA PRO A 5 26.37 -25.25 2.43
C PRO A 5 25.11 -24.69 1.76
N GLN A 6 24.51 -23.70 2.37
CA GLN A 6 23.34 -23.06 1.81
C GLN A 6 23.77 -22.12 0.68
N GLU A 7 23.12 -22.26 -0.45
CA GLU A 7 23.31 -21.32 -1.54
C GLU A 7 22.77 -19.94 -1.13
N LEU A 8 23.62 -18.95 -1.19
CA LEU A 8 23.24 -17.60 -0.79
C LEU A 8 22.61 -16.84 -1.96
N LYS A 9 21.55 -16.15 -1.65
CA LYS A 9 20.91 -15.26 -2.60
C LYS A 9 21.70 -13.98 -2.74
N LYS A 10 21.50 -13.28 -3.85
CA LYS A 10 22.24 -12.06 -4.14
C LYS A 10 21.67 -10.86 -3.39
N LEU A 11 22.56 -10.07 -2.84
CA LEU A 11 22.27 -8.72 -2.41
C LEU A 11 22.11 -7.84 -3.65
N SER A 12 21.13 -6.96 -3.68
CA SER A 12 20.86 -6.11 -4.84
C SER A 12 20.33 -4.75 -4.44
N VAL A 13 20.44 -3.79 -5.35
CA VAL A 13 19.88 -2.45 -5.19
C VAL A 13 18.94 -2.19 -6.36
N GLN A 14 17.74 -1.74 -6.04
CA GLN A 14 16.78 -1.33 -7.05
C GLN A 14 16.81 0.19 -7.17
N ARG A 15 17.12 0.68 -8.35
CA ARG A 15 17.29 2.12 -8.58
C ARG A 15 15.94 2.82 -8.72
N LYS A 16 15.83 4.01 -8.14
CA LYS A 16 14.59 4.78 -8.07
C LYS A 16 13.90 5.01 -9.42
N ASP A 17 14.67 5.09 -10.50
CA ASP A 17 14.14 5.37 -11.84
C ASP A 17 13.83 4.11 -12.64
N GLU A 18 14.03 2.93 -12.05
CA GLU A 18 13.89 1.64 -12.73
C GLU A 18 12.87 0.72 -12.04
N LEU A 19 12.02 1.26 -11.18
CA LEU A 19 11.04 0.46 -10.45
C LEU A 19 9.87 0.07 -11.36
N PRO A 20 9.56 -1.22 -11.51
CA PRO A 20 8.41 -1.63 -12.28
C PRO A 20 7.11 -1.39 -11.51
N MET A 21 6.03 -1.24 -12.24
CA MET A 21 4.70 -1.25 -11.63
C MET A 21 4.42 -2.63 -11.06
N ALA A 22 3.83 -2.67 -9.87
CA ALA A 22 3.45 -3.92 -9.22
C ALA A 22 2.28 -4.57 -9.99
N PRO A 23 2.18 -5.92 -10.00
CA PRO A 23 1.06 -6.60 -10.65
C PRO A 23 -0.31 -6.25 -10.06
N GLY A 24 -0.40 -6.06 -8.73
CA GLY A 24 -1.66 -5.70 -8.07
C GLY A 24 -1.82 -4.19 -7.99
N GLN A 25 -2.90 -3.66 -8.54
CA GLN A 25 -3.20 -2.23 -8.53
C GLN A 25 -4.64 -1.99 -8.08
N THR A 26 -4.88 -0.81 -7.50
CA THR A 26 -6.22 -0.28 -7.31
C THR A 26 -6.40 0.93 -8.22
N ALA A 27 -7.64 1.34 -8.45
CA ALA A 27 -7.90 2.61 -9.10
C ALA A 27 -7.37 3.76 -8.26
N LYS A 28 -6.77 4.75 -8.89
CA LYS A 28 -6.32 6.00 -8.27
C LYS A 28 -5.10 5.87 -7.35
N ALA A 29 -4.51 4.70 -7.24
CA ALA A 29 -3.29 4.49 -6.47
C ALA A 29 -2.33 3.61 -7.28
N ARG A 30 -1.17 4.16 -7.62
CA ARG A 30 -0.17 3.47 -8.42
C ARG A 30 0.91 2.89 -7.53
N ARG A 31 1.14 1.59 -7.66
CA ARG A 31 2.13 0.86 -6.88
C ARG A 31 3.33 0.47 -7.72
N TYR A 32 4.52 0.75 -7.20
CA TYR A 32 5.78 0.40 -7.85
C TYR A 32 6.56 -0.52 -6.94
N SER A 33 7.04 -1.63 -7.49
CA SER A 33 7.81 -2.63 -6.72
C SER A 33 9.25 -2.18 -6.56
N GLY A 34 9.70 -2.12 -5.31
CA GLY A 34 11.11 -1.93 -5.00
C GLY A 34 11.77 -3.27 -4.72
N VAL A 35 11.43 -3.90 -3.60
CA VAL A 35 11.89 -5.25 -3.25
C VAL A 35 10.71 -6.19 -3.38
N SER A 36 10.79 -7.08 -4.36
CA SER A 36 9.69 -7.99 -4.67
C SER A 36 10.23 -9.20 -5.43
N VAL A 37 9.38 -10.19 -5.65
CA VAL A 37 9.76 -11.37 -6.45
C VAL A 37 10.08 -11.00 -7.90
N GLU A 38 9.57 -9.88 -8.40
CA GLU A 38 9.85 -9.41 -9.76
C GLU A 38 11.18 -8.67 -9.88
N THR A 39 11.69 -8.13 -8.77
CA THR A 39 12.88 -7.28 -8.79
C THR A 39 14.10 -7.88 -8.11
N THR A 40 13.90 -8.82 -7.21
CA THR A 40 14.96 -9.41 -6.37
C THR A 40 14.76 -10.91 -6.22
N GLU A 41 15.64 -11.56 -5.45
CA GLU A 41 15.49 -12.97 -5.11
C GLU A 41 14.68 -13.19 -3.82
N VAL A 42 13.89 -12.20 -3.40
CA VAL A 42 13.03 -12.33 -2.22
C VAL A 42 11.92 -13.34 -2.46
N GLU A 43 11.51 -14.04 -1.40
CA GLU A 43 10.47 -15.06 -1.51
C GLU A 43 9.15 -14.66 -0.87
N GLY A 44 9.18 -13.95 0.25
CA GLY A 44 7.97 -13.68 1.01
C GLY A 44 7.83 -12.24 1.46
N LEU A 45 8.26 -11.31 0.62
CA LEU A 45 8.22 -9.89 0.96
C LEU A 45 7.94 -9.05 -0.29
N TRP A 46 7.06 -8.10 -0.14
CA TRP A 46 6.91 -7.00 -1.09
C TRP A 46 7.14 -5.68 -0.36
N PHE A 47 7.97 -4.81 -0.91
CA PHE A 47 8.24 -3.49 -0.38
C PHE A 47 8.33 -2.51 -1.55
N GLY A 48 7.43 -1.52 -1.54
CA GLY A 48 7.35 -0.60 -2.68
C GLY A 48 6.78 0.74 -2.31
N LYS A 49 6.56 1.56 -3.33
CA LYS A 49 5.98 2.89 -3.22
C LYS A 49 4.57 2.89 -3.77
N VAL A 50 3.70 3.67 -3.14
CA VAL A 50 2.34 3.91 -3.59
C VAL A 50 2.16 5.41 -3.77
N TYR A 51 1.73 5.81 -4.96
CA TYR A 51 1.46 7.21 -5.28
C TYR A 51 -0.03 7.42 -5.40
N THR A 52 -0.55 8.40 -4.68
CA THR A 52 -1.94 8.81 -4.76
C THR A 52 -1.97 10.29 -5.11
N GLY A 53 -2.50 10.62 -6.29
CA GLY A 53 -2.54 12.00 -6.77
C GLY A 53 -3.44 12.91 -5.93
N PRO A 54 -3.35 14.23 -6.15
CA PRO A 54 -4.19 15.18 -5.44
C PRO A 54 -5.69 14.83 -5.57
N GLY A 55 -6.39 14.81 -4.45
CA GLY A 55 -7.82 14.53 -4.40
C GLY A 55 -8.22 13.10 -4.75
N GLU A 56 -7.29 12.23 -5.06
CA GLU A 56 -7.59 10.87 -5.47
C GLU A 56 -7.93 9.98 -4.28
N VAL A 57 -8.90 9.09 -4.49
CA VAL A 57 -9.39 8.13 -3.48
C VAL A 57 -9.56 6.79 -4.17
N SER A 58 -9.04 5.75 -3.57
CA SER A 58 -9.14 4.42 -4.14
C SER A 58 -10.57 3.87 -4.02
N ASP A 59 -10.88 2.88 -4.86
CA ASP A 59 -12.07 2.07 -4.68
C ASP A 59 -11.87 1.09 -3.50
N PRO A 60 -12.95 0.54 -2.94
CA PRO A 60 -12.84 -0.45 -1.87
C PRO A 60 -12.04 -1.67 -2.30
N HIS A 61 -11.14 -2.12 -1.44
CA HIS A 61 -10.30 -3.30 -1.70
C HIS A 61 -9.76 -3.87 -0.39
N HIS A 62 -9.20 -5.07 -0.45
CA HIS A 62 -8.40 -5.62 0.62
C HIS A 62 -7.15 -6.31 0.03
N HIS A 63 -6.28 -6.79 0.89
CA HIS A 63 -5.01 -7.38 0.47
C HIS A 63 -4.93 -8.89 0.75
N GLY A 64 -6.10 -9.57 0.79
CA GLY A 64 -6.14 -11.00 1.04
C GLY A 64 -5.44 -11.37 2.33
N GLU A 65 -4.63 -12.41 2.29
CA GLU A 65 -3.87 -12.88 3.46
C GLU A 65 -2.68 -11.99 3.82
N ALA A 66 -2.38 -10.97 3.01
CA ALA A 66 -1.19 -10.15 3.23
C ALA A 66 -1.35 -9.26 4.47
N GLU A 67 -0.28 -9.22 5.26
CA GLU A 67 -0.11 -8.19 6.28
C GLU A 67 0.57 -6.99 5.64
N THR A 68 0.12 -5.79 5.98
CA THR A 68 0.64 -4.56 5.39
C THR A 68 1.14 -3.61 6.47
N GLY A 69 2.38 -3.17 6.33
CA GLY A 69 2.90 -2.01 7.04
C GLY A 69 3.06 -0.86 6.06
N GLY A 70 2.64 0.32 6.45
CA GLY A 70 2.77 1.52 5.62
C GLY A 70 3.47 2.64 6.37
N TYR A 71 4.13 3.50 5.62
CA TYR A 71 4.80 4.68 6.13
C TYR A 71 4.50 5.85 5.19
N VAL A 72 4.02 6.96 5.73
CA VAL A 72 3.76 8.14 4.93
C VAL A 72 5.06 8.91 4.73
N PHE A 73 5.58 8.87 3.51
CA PHE A 73 6.82 9.56 3.15
C PHE A 73 6.57 11.03 2.81
N LYS A 74 5.45 11.32 2.14
CA LYS A 74 5.12 12.68 1.71
C LYS A 74 3.61 12.85 1.69
N GLY A 75 3.14 13.98 2.20
CA GLY A 75 1.73 14.36 2.16
C GLY A 75 0.92 13.88 3.34
N ASN A 76 -0.38 13.91 3.17
CA ASN A 76 -1.36 13.54 4.19
C ASN A 76 -2.39 12.59 3.59
N GLY A 77 -2.73 11.54 4.32
CA GLY A 77 -3.64 10.52 3.82
C GLY A 77 -4.68 10.10 4.83
N PHE A 78 -5.59 9.28 4.36
CA PHE A 78 -6.59 8.66 5.22
C PHE A 78 -6.88 7.23 4.74
N ILE A 79 -7.38 6.43 5.67
CA ILE A 79 -7.93 5.11 5.36
C ILE A 79 -9.32 5.03 5.98
N ARG A 80 -10.31 4.67 5.18
CA ARG A 80 -11.66 4.40 5.62
C ARG A 80 -11.86 2.90 5.74
N PHE A 81 -12.57 2.48 6.77
CA PHE A 81 -12.85 1.07 7.04
C PHE A 81 -14.19 0.94 7.77
N GLY A 82 -14.55 -0.27 8.16
CA GLY A 82 -15.85 -0.54 8.75
C GLY A 82 -16.83 -1.08 7.71
N GLU A 83 -17.96 -1.55 8.15
CA GLU A 83 -18.95 -2.27 7.33
C GLU A 83 -19.43 -1.45 6.13
N ARG A 84 -19.57 -0.13 6.31
CA ARG A 84 -19.92 0.82 5.25
C ARG A 84 -18.83 1.86 5.05
N TYR A 85 -17.60 1.57 5.49
CA TYR A 85 -16.45 2.50 5.41
C TYR A 85 -16.74 3.81 6.17
N GLU A 86 -17.50 3.73 7.24
CA GLU A 86 -17.89 4.87 8.09
C GLU A 86 -16.78 5.31 9.03
N ASP A 87 -15.81 4.45 9.33
CA ASP A 87 -14.67 4.79 10.19
C ASP A 87 -13.53 5.34 9.36
N ILE A 88 -12.72 6.20 9.95
CA ILE A 88 -11.60 6.83 9.25
C ILE A 88 -10.41 7.03 10.18
N LEU A 89 -9.22 6.76 9.63
CA LEU A 89 -7.92 7.07 10.24
C LEU A 89 -7.23 8.12 9.38
N TYR A 90 -6.64 9.12 10.01
CA TYR A 90 -5.86 10.16 9.36
C TYR A 90 -4.38 9.95 9.62
N MET A 91 -3.54 10.22 8.62
CA MET A 91 -2.11 10.04 8.70
C MET A 91 -1.39 11.20 8.04
N SER A 92 -0.22 11.53 8.62
CA SER A 92 0.66 12.59 8.13
C SER A 92 2.06 12.05 7.91
N GLU A 93 2.91 12.85 7.30
CA GLU A 93 4.32 12.48 7.08
C GLU A 93 4.97 11.96 8.35
N GLY A 94 5.62 10.81 8.24
CA GLY A 94 6.29 10.14 9.34
C GLY A 94 5.44 9.13 10.09
N ASP A 95 4.15 9.08 9.84
CA ASP A 95 3.26 8.12 10.51
C ASP A 95 3.37 6.73 9.91
N PHE A 96 3.21 5.72 10.75
CA PHE A 96 3.11 4.32 10.34
C PHE A 96 1.68 3.84 10.50
N VAL A 97 1.27 2.95 9.62
CA VAL A 97 -0.04 2.30 9.68
C VAL A 97 0.10 0.80 9.49
N TYR A 98 -0.78 0.06 10.15
CA TYR A 98 -0.90 -1.38 9.97
C TYR A 98 -2.27 -1.69 9.38
N VAL A 99 -2.29 -2.44 8.28
CA VAL A 99 -3.52 -2.98 7.69
C VAL A 99 -3.50 -4.49 7.82
N PRO A 100 -4.37 -5.06 8.68
CA PRO A 100 -4.44 -6.50 8.87
C PRO A 100 -4.92 -7.24 7.62
N PRO A 101 -4.71 -8.57 7.55
CA PRO A 101 -5.27 -9.39 6.46
C PRO A 101 -6.77 -9.24 6.35
N PHE A 102 -7.26 -9.29 5.13
CA PHE A 102 -8.69 -9.32 4.76
C PHE A 102 -9.53 -8.10 5.16
N VAL A 103 -8.93 -7.04 5.67
CA VAL A 103 -9.70 -5.84 6.07
C VAL A 103 -10.01 -4.99 4.85
N PRO A 104 -11.30 -4.87 4.48
CA PRO A 104 -11.70 -3.97 3.40
C PRO A 104 -11.48 -2.51 3.80
N HIS A 105 -10.95 -1.75 2.87
CA HIS A 105 -10.68 -0.33 3.14
C HIS A 105 -10.66 0.49 1.85
N ILE A 106 -10.70 1.79 2.05
CA ILE A 106 -10.54 2.81 1.01
C ILE A 106 -9.40 3.70 1.49
N GLU A 107 -8.42 3.96 0.64
CA GLU A 107 -7.33 4.89 0.96
C GLU A 107 -7.43 6.13 0.08
N GLY A 108 -7.04 7.27 0.63
CA GLY A 108 -7.15 8.52 -0.11
C GLY A 108 -6.15 9.58 0.32
N ASN A 109 -6.04 10.58 -0.53
CA ASN A 109 -5.21 11.75 -0.32
C ASN A 109 -6.06 12.85 0.32
N LEU A 110 -5.59 13.40 1.44
CA LEU A 110 -6.28 14.49 2.14
C LEU A 110 -6.04 15.86 1.50
N SER A 111 -5.17 15.94 0.52
CA SER A 111 -4.87 17.19 -0.18
C SER A 111 -5.44 17.15 -1.60
N HIS A 112 -5.99 18.27 -2.03
CA HIS A 112 -6.43 18.47 -3.41
C HIS A 112 -5.32 19.09 -4.29
N THR A 113 -4.17 19.43 -3.69
CA THR A 113 -3.07 20.11 -4.38
C THR A 113 -1.76 19.36 -4.36
N GLU A 114 -1.52 18.52 -3.34
CA GLU A 114 -0.25 17.85 -3.14
C GLU A 114 -0.38 16.33 -3.32
N GLU A 115 0.66 15.70 -3.82
CA GLU A 115 0.74 14.25 -3.97
C GLU A 115 0.96 13.57 -2.63
N LEU A 116 0.37 12.39 -2.45
CA LEU A 116 0.61 11.51 -1.31
C LEU A 116 1.51 10.36 -1.75
N VAL A 117 2.59 10.13 -1.02
CA VAL A 117 3.51 9.03 -1.28
C VAL A 117 3.64 8.16 -0.04
N TRP A 118 3.32 6.90 -0.20
CA TRP A 118 3.45 5.87 0.83
C TRP A 118 4.64 4.99 0.52
N MET A 119 5.30 4.52 1.57
CA MET A 119 6.19 3.37 1.48
C MET A 119 5.47 2.20 2.15
N THR A 120 5.25 1.12 1.43
CA THR A 120 4.46 -0.01 1.93
C THR A 120 5.22 -1.31 1.83
N THR A 121 5.09 -2.13 2.86
CA THR A 121 5.61 -3.49 2.84
C THR A 121 4.46 -4.46 3.07
N ARG A 122 4.48 -5.60 2.38
CA ARG A 122 3.49 -6.66 2.51
C ARG A 122 4.16 -8.02 2.53
N THR A 123 3.62 -8.90 3.32
CA THR A 123 4.06 -10.30 3.37
C THR A 123 2.83 -11.20 3.20
N PRO A 124 2.87 -12.19 2.29
CA PRO A 124 4.03 -12.63 1.50
C PRO A 124 4.26 -11.83 0.21
N ASP A 125 3.30 -11.08 -0.27
CA ASP A 125 3.38 -10.38 -1.56
C ASP A 125 2.36 -9.22 -1.63
N ASN A 126 2.44 -8.42 -2.69
CA ASN A 126 1.45 -7.38 -2.97
C ASN A 126 0.20 -8.04 -3.55
N ILE A 127 -0.75 -8.30 -2.69
CA ILE A 127 -2.04 -8.88 -3.06
C ILE A 127 -3.07 -7.77 -3.05
N VAL A 128 -3.85 -7.66 -4.12
CA VAL A 128 -4.96 -6.70 -4.21
C VAL A 128 -6.21 -7.43 -4.67
N VAL A 129 -7.26 -7.34 -3.86
CA VAL A 129 -8.59 -7.86 -4.18
C VAL A 129 -9.54 -6.69 -4.24
N ASN A 130 -9.89 -6.28 -5.45
CA ASN A 130 -10.82 -5.17 -5.66
C ASN A 130 -12.25 -5.64 -5.39
N LEU A 131 -12.99 -4.85 -4.62
CA LEU A 131 -14.37 -5.14 -4.23
C LEU A 131 -15.33 -4.33 -5.08
N HIS A 132 -16.45 -4.95 -5.46
CA HIS A 132 -17.46 -4.32 -6.30
C HIS A 132 -18.77 -4.18 -5.54
N ASP A 133 -19.60 -3.23 -5.96
CA ASP A 133 -20.96 -3.04 -5.43
C ASP A 133 -21.02 -2.83 -3.91
N GLN A 134 -20.03 -2.08 -3.40
CA GLN A 134 -19.94 -1.79 -1.98
C GLN A 134 -20.81 -0.59 -1.60
N ASP A 135 -21.48 -0.69 -0.44
CA ASP A 135 -22.21 0.42 0.13
C ASP A 135 -21.23 1.28 0.95
N VAL A 136 -21.02 2.51 0.51
CA VAL A 136 -20.07 3.44 1.13
C VAL A 136 -20.85 4.58 1.78
N ALA A 137 -20.72 4.73 3.10
CA ALA A 137 -21.42 5.77 3.84
C ALA A 137 -20.88 7.16 3.47
N ASP A 138 -21.77 8.15 3.53
CA ASP A 138 -21.36 9.55 3.48
C ASP A 138 -20.79 9.93 4.84
N ILE A 139 -19.55 10.41 4.84
CA ILE A 139 -18.91 10.92 6.05
C ILE A 139 -18.18 12.22 5.72
N ASP A 140 -18.00 13.05 6.74
CA ASP A 140 -17.16 14.24 6.60
C ASP A 140 -15.69 13.84 6.67
N ILE A 141 -14.91 14.32 5.72
CA ILE A 141 -13.48 14.06 5.65
C ILE A 141 -12.74 15.37 5.89
N ALA A 142 -11.80 15.37 6.82
CA ALA A 142 -11.05 16.57 7.20
C ALA A 142 -9.90 16.84 6.22
N TYR A 143 -10.23 17.27 5.00
CA TYR A 143 -9.22 17.66 4.01
C TYR A 143 -8.34 18.80 4.51
N VAL A 144 -7.07 18.80 4.12
CA VAL A 144 -6.09 19.80 4.58
C VAL A 144 -6.09 21.08 3.72
N ASP A 145 -6.72 21.03 2.55
CA ASP A 145 -6.84 22.18 1.65
C ASP A 145 -8.11 22.16 0.80
#